data_2cab1874f4a7252c7079961b74f16e05
#
_entry.id   2cab1874f4a7252c7079961b74f16e05
#
_cell.length_a   1.000
_cell.length_b   1.000
_cell.length_c   1.000
_cell.angle_alpha   90.00
_cell.angle_beta   90.00
_cell.angle_gamma   90.00
#
_symmetry.space_group_name_H-M   'P 1'
#
loop_
_entity.id
_entity.type
_entity.pdbx_description
1 polymer ?
#
loop_
_entity_poly.entity_id
_entity_poly.type
_entity_poly.pdbx_seq_one_letter_code
_entity_poly.pdbx_strand_id
1 'polypeptide(L)'
;MHSASPVYSSISHPSVAIVGGGVIGLSLGWRLARAGCPVTLVERNPETGRGASWAAAGMLAAGIEAEPTEEALFALARWSQSLWPDFAAELEAASGLPVGYDATGTLVCAFTRDQAEKLRHGIAFQRGLGGVFEWLGAADAREREPGLAPNLVAAAFSPNDHQVDNRLVAAALAEAFRRAGGRLITGAEASIDLAGGRAVGVVAGDTRHPADLTVVAAGAWSRNVPGLPSDHRPPTRPIKGQMLALMMPAGAPLIRHTVWGGQCYLVPRGDGRLLVGATVEERGFDTTITAGGLLGLLDDAWRTLPGIEELPIHETWAGFRPGSPDDQPMLGPTGIDGLLVATGHHRNGILLTPATATAMAELILTGRTSPHIAPFGIARFETGKS
;
A
#
# COMPACT_ATOMS: atom_id res chain seq x y z
N MET A 1 -12.40 13.79 32.55
CA MET A 1 -11.61 14.53 31.55
C MET A 1 -10.20 14.68 32.10
N HIS A 2 -9.33 13.70 31.80
CA HIS A 2 -7.88 13.84 31.99
C HIS A 2 -7.27 13.64 30.63
N SER A 3 -6.96 14.74 29.91
CA SER A 3 -6.09 14.70 28.76
C SER A 3 -4.67 14.43 29.28
N ALA A 4 -4.29 13.16 29.28
CA ALA A 4 -2.88 12.82 29.43
C ALA A 4 -2.18 13.33 28.17
N SER A 5 -1.40 14.40 28.28
CA SER A 5 -0.47 14.84 27.26
C SER A 5 0.45 13.65 26.94
N PRO A 6 0.63 13.26 25.68
CA PRO A 6 1.50 12.14 25.35
C PRO A 6 2.93 12.46 25.79
N VAL A 7 3.57 11.52 26.46
CA VAL A 7 4.94 11.58 27.01
C VAL A 7 6.04 11.77 25.93
N TYR A 8 5.66 11.89 24.66
CA TYR A 8 6.56 11.95 23.51
C TYR A 8 7.31 13.28 23.31
N SER A 9 6.94 14.35 24.03
CA SER A 9 7.43 15.71 23.73
C SER A 9 8.78 16.09 24.35
N SER A 10 9.47 15.20 25.09
CA SER A 10 10.71 15.54 25.80
C SER A 10 12.00 15.06 25.13
N ILE A 11 11.93 14.18 24.14
CA ILE A 11 13.12 13.62 23.44
C ILE A 11 13.12 14.12 22.00
N SER A 12 14.11 14.95 21.63
CA SER A 12 14.18 15.55 20.29
C SER A 12 14.40 14.51 19.16
N HIS A 13 15.05 13.39 19.44
CA HIS A 13 15.31 12.30 18.51
C HIS A 13 15.14 10.95 19.25
N PRO A 14 13.90 10.47 19.42
CA PRO A 14 13.67 9.22 20.12
C PRO A 14 14.26 8.04 19.35
N SER A 15 14.76 7.05 20.07
CA SER A 15 15.08 5.75 19.49
C SER A 15 13.81 5.00 19.15
N VAL A 16 13.74 4.42 17.94
CA VAL A 16 12.52 3.77 17.43
C VAL A 16 12.80 2.35 16.97
N ALA A 17 12.02 1.39 17.49
CA ALA A 17 11.97 0.03 16.97
C ALA A 17 10.75 -0.14 16.05
N ILE A 18 10.95 -0.71 14.84
CA ILE A 18 9.87 -0.94 13.88
C ILE A 18 9.77 -2.44 13.59
N VAL A 19 8.58 -3.01 13.75
CA VAL A 19 8.28 -4.41 13.43
C VAL A 19 7.60 -4.48 12.06
N GLY A 20 8.32 -5.02 11.07
CA GLY A 20 7.86 -5.22 9.70
C GLY A 20 8.61 -4.37 8.66
N GLY A 21 9.26 -5.06 7.72
CA GLY A 21 10.08 -4.50 6.63
C GLY A 21 9.32 -4.35 5.31
N GLY A 22 8.00 -4.09 5.37
CA GLY A 22 7.22 -3.66 4.20
C GLY A 22 7.44 -2.18 3.88
N VAL A 23 6.82 -1.68 2.79
CA VAL A 23 6.98 -0.27 2.35
C VAL A 23 6.61 0.73 3.45
N ILE A 24 5.64 0.42 4.30
CA ILE A 24 5.21 1.29 5.41
C ILE A 24 6.31 1.39 6.48
N GLY A 25 6.81 0.25 6.98
CA GLY A 25 7.87 0.26 8.00
C GLY A 25 9.17 0.85 7.47
N LEU A 26 9.56 0.50 6.25
CA LEU A 26 10.79 1.01 5.61
C LEU A 26 10.73 2.52 5.35
N SER A 27 9.61 3.03 4.82
CA SER A 27 9.47 4.46 4.52
C SER A 27 9.45 5.31 5.80
N LEU A 28 8.73 4.85 6.84
CA LEU A 28 8.74 5.49 8.15
C LEU A 28 10.15 5.47 8.76
N GLY A 29 10.80 4.30 8.75
CA GLY A 29 12.16 4.14 9.26
C GLY A 29 13.16 5.06 8.53
N TRP A 30 13.05 5.16 7.22
CA TRP A 30 13.89 6.05 6.41
C TRP A 30 13.68 7.53 6.77
N ARG A 31 12.41 7.99 6.89
CA ARG A 31 12.11 9.38 7.31
C ARG A 31 12.67 9.68 8.70
N LEU A 32 12.52 8.78 9.67
CA LEU A 32 13.02 8.95 11.03
C LEU A 32 14.55 8.94 11.09
N ALA A 33 15.21 8.00 10.39
CA ALA A 33 16.67 7.94 10.33
C ALA A 33 17.27 9.22 9.72
N ARG A 34 16.66 9.74 8.65
CA ARG A 34 17.05 11.04 8.07
C ARG A 34 16.83 12.21 9.02
N ALA A 35 15.85 12.14 9.90
CA ALA A 35 15.62 13.13 10.93
C ALA A 35 16.58 12.99 12.14
N GLY A 36 17.53 12.03 12.09
CA GLY A 36 18.52 11.80 13.14
C GLY A 36 18.09 10.86 14.27
N CYS A 37 16.95 10.17 14.15
CA CYS A 37 16.54 9.17 15.11
C CYS A 37 17.35 7.87 14.95
N PRO A 38 17.79 7.23 16.04
CA PRO A 38 18.27 5.85 16.01
C PRO A 38 17.10 4.91 15.69
N VAL A 39 17.12 4.23 14.54
CA VAL A 39 16.04 3.34 14.13
C VAL A 39 16.54 1.92 13.94
N THR A 40 15.88 0.95 14.60
CA THR A 40 16.05 -0.48 14.37
C THR A 40 14.78 -1.05 13.77
N LEU A 41 14.85 -1.61 12.57
CA LEU A 41 13.75 -2.28 11.90
C LEU A 41 13.99 -3.79 11.87
N VAL A 42 12.99 -4.56 12.30
CA VAL A 42 13.05 -6.03 12.32
C VAL A 42 12.05 -6.61 11.32
N GLU A 43 12.54 -7.45 10.41
CA GLU A 43 11.75 -8.19 9.43
C GLU A 43 11.94 -9.68 9.59
N ARG A 44 10.83 -10.43 9.65
CA ARG A 44 10.87 -11.89 9.83
C ARG A 44 11.40 -12.67 8.63
N ASN A 45 11.17 -12.15 7.41
CA ASN A 45 11.69 -12.76 6.19
C ASN A 45 13.19 -12.45 6.03
N PRO A 46 13.93 -13.30 5.31
CA PRO A 46 15.34 -13.03 4.99
C PRO A 46 15.53 -11.73 4.19
N GLU A 47 14.51 -11.30 3.46
CA GLU A 47 14.49 -10.09 2.64
C GLU A 47 13.31 -9.19 3.01
N THR A 48 13.51 -7.88 2.91
CA THR A 48 12.45 -6.90 3.11
C THR A 48 11.46 -6.86 1.93
N GLY A 49 10.26 -6.33 2.19
CA GLY A 49 9.26 -6.11 1.15
C GLY A 49 8.50 -7.37 0.70
N ARG A 50 8.82 -8.56 1.20
CA ARG A 50 8.29 -9.87 0.71
C ARG A 50 6.84 -10.17 1.08
N GLY A 51 6.15 -9.28 1.78
CA GLY A 51 4.71 -9.40 2.09
C GLY A 51 3.81 -8.76 1.03
N ALA A 52 2.77 -8.05 1.49
CA ALA A 52 1.84 -7.32 0.62
C ALA A 52 2.54 -6.34 -0.33
N SER A 53 3.64 -5.74 0.09
CA SER A 53 4.44 -4.81 -0.72
C SER A 53 4.96 -5.43 -2.00
N TRP A 54 5.44 -6.68 -1.93
CA TRP A 54 5.93 -7.42 -3.11
C TRP A 54 4.80 -7.87 -4.02
N ALA A 55 3.68 -8.27 -3.43
CA ALA A 55 2.56 -8.85 -4.16
C ALA A 55 1.67 -7.79 -4.85
N ALA A 56 1.78 -6.52 -4.47
CA ALA A 56 0.96 -5.43 -4.99
C ALA A 56 1.20 -5.16 -6.49
N ALA A 57 0.27 -4.46 -7.12
CA ALA A 57 0.41 -3.98 -8.50
C ALA A 57 1.01 -2.57 -8.61
N GLY A 58 1.31 -1.88 -7.51
CA GLY A 58 1.97 -0.59 -7.52
C GLY A 58 1.15 0.58 -8.03
N MET A 59 -0.16 0.45 -8.15
CA MET A 59 -1.05 1.53 -8.57
C MET A 59 -1.13 2.64 -7.52
N LEU A 60 -1.18 3.89 -7.98
CA LEU A 60 -1.34 5.11 -7.20
C LEU A 60 -2.70 5.74 -7.52
N ALA A 61 -3.76 4.94 -7.38
CA ALA A 61 -5.08 5.18 -7.94
C ALA A 61 -6.05 5.79 -6.91
N ALA A 62 -5.73 6.98 -6.39
CA ALA A 62 -6.59 7.69 -5.43
C ALA A 62 -7.96 8.05 -6.02
N GLY A 63 -8.01 8.34 -7.32
CA GLY A 63 -9.25 8.72 -7.99
C GLY A 63 -10.16 7.53 -8.25
N ILE A 64 -9.64 6.50 -8.90
CA ILE A 64 -10.44 5.36 -9.40
C ILE A 64 -10.95 4.48 -8.26
N GLU A 65 -10.19 4.32 -7.19
CA GLU A 65 -10.56 3.47 -6.05
C GLU A 65 -11.41 4.17 -4.98
N ALA A 66 -11.80 5.44 -5.19
CA ALA A 66 -12.61 6.18 -4.21
C ALA A 66 -14.05 5.65 -4.14
N GLU A 67 -14.51 5.37 -2.93
CA GLU A 67 -15.88 4.96 -2.65
C GLU A 67 -16.66 6.03 -1.86
N PRO A 68 -17.99 6.17 -2.07
CA PRO A 68 -18.79 7.24 -1.46
C PRO A 68 -18.77 7.29 0.08
N THR A 69 -18.47 6.17 0.73
CA THR A 69 -18.44 6.07 2.20
C THR A 69 -17.07 6.30 2.82
N GLU A 70 -16.04 6.59 2.01
CA GLU A 70 -14.64 6.63 2.43
C GLU A 70 -14.00 8.02 2.29
N GLU A 71 -14.74 9.11 2.58
CA GLU A 71 -14.25 10.49 2.37
C GLU A 71 -12.91 10.78 3.06
N ALA A 72 -12.72 10.33 4.30
CA ALA A 72 -11.46 10.52 5.03
C ALA A 72 -10.30 9.77 4.36
N LEU A 73 -10.54 8.53 3.90
CA LEU A 73 -9.56 7.74 3.18
C LEU A 73 -9.23 8.38 1.82
N PHE A 74 -10.23 8.88 1.11
CA PHE A 74 -10.02 9.60 -0.14
C PHE A 74 -9.16 10.84 0.05
N ALA A 75 -9.42 11.64 1.11
CA ALA A 75 -8.60 12.81 1.43
C ALA A 75 -7.13 12.43 1.72
N LEU A 76 -6.91 11.36 2.49
CA LEU A 76 -5.57 10.83 2.76
C LEU A 76 -4.90 10.30 1.49
N ALA A 77 -5.63 9.57 0.64
CA ALA A 77 -5.15 9.02 -0.61
C ALA A 77 -4.74 10.12 -1.60
N ARG A 78 -5.55 11.17 -1.73
CA ARG A 78 -5.24 12.35 -2.57
C ARG A 78 -4.01 13.09 -2.08
N TRP A 79 -3.89 13.30 -0.77
CA TRP A 79 -2.69 13.90 -0.20
C TRP A 79 -1.47 13.03 -0.50
N SER A 80 -1.56 11.73 -0.26
CA SER A 80 -0.45 10.81 -0.55
C SER A 80 -0.08 10.80 -2.03
N GLN A 81 -1.08 10.80 -2.93
CA GLN A 81 -0.87 10.87 -4.37
C GLN A 81 -0.08 12.12 -4.77
N SER A 82 -0.42 13.27 -4.17
CA SER A 82 0.28 14.53 -4.44
C SER A 82 1.77 14.53 -3.98
N LEU A 83 2.11 13.69 -3.00
CA LEU A 83 3.48 13.55 -2.51
C LEU A 83 4.34 12.61 -3.37
N TRP A 84 3.73 11.73 -4.17
CA TRP A 84 4.45 10.67 -4.87
C TRP A 84 5.53 11.15 -5.84
N PRO A 85 5.33 12.20 -6.68
CA PRO A 85 6.37 12.64 -7.61
C PRO A 85 7.66 13.00 -6.89
N ASP A 86 7.57 13.84 -5.85
CA ASP A 86 8.75 14.27 -5.06
C ASP A 86 9.31 13.11 -4.23
N PHE A 87 8.45 12.26 -3.66
CA PHE A 87 8.87 11.10 -2.90
C PHE A 87 9.65 10.10 -3.76
N ALA A 88 9.21 9.84 -4.99
CA ALA A 88 9.90 8.97 -5.92
C ALA A 88 11.29 9.51 -6.27
N ALA A 89 11.38 10.79 -6.65
CA ALA A 89 12.65 11.44 -6.98
C ALA A 89 13.62 11.46 -5.79
N GLU A 90 13.11 11.77 -4.59
CA GLU A 90 13.89 11.78 -3.35
C GLU A 90 14.41 10.37 -2.99
N LEU A 91 13.57 9.34 -3.18
CA LEU A 91 13.93 7.96 -2.92
C LEU A 91 14.98 7.45 -3.89
N GLU A 92 14.85 7.75 -5.19
CA GLU A 92 15.86 7.41 -6.20
C GLU A 92 17.21 8.09 -5.90
N ALA A 93 17.21 9.36 -5.54
CA ALA A 93 18.41 10.09 -5.16
C ALA A 93 19.07 9.50 -3.90
N ALA A 94 18.28 9.13 -2.90
CA ALA A 94 18.77 8.58 -1.63
C ALA A 94 19.31 7.16 -1.77
N SER A 95 18.65 6.32 -2.56
CA SER A 95 19.01 4.91 -2.74
C SER A 95 19.98 4.67 -3.88
N GLY A 96 19.97 5.51 -4.91
CA GLY A 96 20.64 5.25 -6.18
C GLY A 96 19.99 4.13 -7.01
N LEU A 97 18.74 3.75 -6.69
CA LEU A 97 17.97 2.70 -7.36
C LEU A 97 16.72 3.30 -7.98
N PRO A 98 16.28 2.82 -9.16
CA PRO A 98 15.03 3.26 -9.76
C PRO A 98 13.83 2.77 -8.96
N VAL A 99 12.71 3.51 -9.02
CA VAL A 99 11.43 3.09 -8.42
C VAL A 99 10.35 2.80 -9.46
N GLY A 100 10.64 3.06 -10.73
CA GLY A 100 9.72 2.82 -11.82
C GLY A 100 8.45 3.66 -11.74
N TYR A 101 8.57 4.93 -11.30
CA TYR A 101 7.45 5.86 -11.28
C TYR A 101 7.03 6.21 -12.72
N ASP A 102 5.75 5.97 -13.02
CA ASP A 102 5.15 6.19 -14.33
C ASP A 102 3.86 7.02 -14.18
N ALA A 103 3.86 8.19 -14.80
CA ALA A 103 2.80 9.18 -14.75
C ALA A 103 1.90 9.18 -16.00
N THR A 104 1.85 8.06 -16.75
CA THR A 104 1.04 7.96 -17.97
C THR A 104 -0.46 8.06 -17.72
N GLY A 105 -0.91 7.78 -16.49
CA GLY A 105 -2.32 7.81 -16.11
C GLY A 105 -3.00 6.44 -16.23
N THR A 106 -4.30 6.42 -15.92
CA THR A 106 -5.10 5.19 -15.85
C THR A 106 -6.38 5.32 -16.63
N LEU A 107 -6.74 4.27 -17.38
CA LEU A 107 -8.01 4.11 -18.07
C LEU A 107 -8.93 3.14 -17.31
N VAL A 108 -10.21 3.51 -17.16
CA VAL A 108 -11.27 2.62 -16.68
C VAL A 108 -12.22 2.35 -17.83
N CYS A 109 -12.30 1.12 -18.27
CA CYS A 109 -13.05 0.69 -19.45
C CYS A 109 -14.44 0.16 -19.09
N ALA A 110 -15.44 0.50 -19.90
CA ALA A 110 -16.80 0.00 -19.81
C ALA A 110 -17.18 -0.72 -21.11
N PHE A 111 -17.59 -1.99 -20.99
CA PHE A 111 -17.92 -2.87 -22.13
C PHE A 111 -19.42 -3.10 -22.32
N THR A 112 -20.24 -2.56 -21.40
CA THR A 112 -21.70 -2.52 -21.51
C THR A 112 -22.22 -1.13 -21.19
N ARG A 113 -23.48 -0.85 -21.61
CA ARG A 113 -24.12 0.43 -21.29
C ARG A 113 -24.29 0.63 -19.80
N ASP A 114 -24.62 -0.43 -19.06
CA ASP A 114 -24.78 -0.38 -17.59
C ASP A 114 -23.45 -0.06 -16.90
N GLN A 115 -22.35 -0.66 -17.37
CA GLN A 115 -21.02 -0.33 -16.88
C GLN A 115 -20.66 1.13 -17.17
N ALA A 116 -20.99 1.66 -18.35
CA ALA A 116 -20.73 3.05 -18.71
C ALA A 116 -21.54 4.02 -17.84
N GLU A 117 -22.82 3.74 -17.55
CA GLU A 117 -23.63 4.55 -16.63
C GLU A 117 -23.09 4.50 -15.19
N LYS A 118 -22.74 3.33 -14.70
CA LYS A 118 -22.09 3.18 -13.38
C LYS A 118 -20.80 3.99 -13.31
N LEU A 119 -19.96 3.93 -14.34
CA LEU A 119 -18.73 4.70 -14.44
C LEU A 119 -18.99 6.21 -14.42
N ARG A 120 -20.00 6.70 -15.14
CA ARG A 120 -20.40 8.13 -15.12
C ARG A 120 -20.79 8.60 -13.72
N HIS A 121 -21.57 7.81 -13.00
CA HIS A 121 -21.96 8.13 -11.62
C HIS A 121 -20.75 8.18 -10.70
N GLY A 122 -19.84 7.21 -10.78
CA GLY A 122 -18.60 7.20 -10.01
C GLY A 122 -17.75 8.44 -10.28
N ILE A 123 -17.56 8.81 -11.56
CA ILE A 123 -16.81 10.00 -11.95
C ILE A 123 -17.46 11.28 -11.43
N ALA A 124 -18.79 11.39 -11.53
CA ALA A 124 -19.51 12.57 -11.04
C ALA A 124 -19.29 12.77 -9.53
N PHE A 125 -19.37 11.69 -8.77
CA PHE A 125 -19.04 11.70 -7.34
C PHE A 125 -17.59 12.12 -7.07
N GLN A 126 -16.64 11.48 -7.73
CA GLN A 126 -15.20 11.74 -7.55
C GLN A 126 -14.81 13.17 -7.98
N ARG A 127 -15.44 13.70 -9.04
CA ARG A 127 -15.28 15.12 -9.44
C ARG A 127 -15.78 16.08 -8.38
N GLY A 128 -16.89 15.74 -7.70
CA GLY A 128 -17.40 16.50 -6.54
C GLY A 128 -16.38 16.59 -5.39
N LEU A 129 -15.51 15.62 -5.27
CA LEU A 129 -14.39 15.59 -4.31
C LEU A 129 -13.06 16.13 -4.88
N GLY A 130 -13.08 16.77 -6.07
CA GLY A 130 -11.90 17.33 -6.72
C GLY A 130 -11.09 16.35 -7.58
N GLY A 131 -11.62 15.15 -7.88
CA GLY A 131 -11.04 14.22 -8.84
C GLY A 131 -11.02 14.78 -10.26
N VAL A 132 -9.98 14.46 -11.03
CA VAL A 132 -9.84 14.88 -12.43
C VAL A 132 -10.01 13.66 -13.33
N PHE A 133 -11.01 13.69 -14.20
CA PHE A 133 -11.31 12.63 -15.14
C PHE A 133 -11.69 13.19 -16.50
N GLU A 134 -11.27 12.53 -17.56
CA GLU A 134 -11.71 12.75 -18.91
C GLU A 134 -12.62 11.60 -19.35
N TRP A 135 -13.81 11.92 -19.86
CA TRP A 135 -14.68 10.91 -20.46
C TRP A 135 -14.29 10.68 -21.91
N LEU A 136 -14.08 9.44 -22.29
CA LEU A 136 -13.69 9.04 -23.64
C LEU A 136 -14.78 8.17 -24.29
N GLY A 137 -15.09 8.49 -25.55
CA GLY A 137 -15.80 7.56 -26.40
C GLY A 137 -14.95 6.35 -26.77
N ALA A 138 -15.58 5.29 -27.27
CA ALA A 138 -14.86 4.06 -27.65
C ALA A 138 -13.74 4.30 -28.69
N ALA A 139 -13.93 5.25 -29.60
CA ALA A 139 -12.93 5.60 -30.62
C ALA A 139 -11.72 6.27 -29.98
N ASP A 140 -11.93 7.30 -29.16
CA ASP A 140 -10.87 8.06 -28.51
C ASP A 140 -10.07 7.19 -27.54
N ALA A 141 -10.74 6.29 -26.81
CA ALA A 141 -10.06 5.36 -25.90
C ALA A 141 -9.19 4.36 -26.67
N ARG A 142 -9.64 3.85 -27.81
CA ARG A 142 -8.82 2.98 -28.68
C ARG A 142 -7.73 3.72 -29.45
N GLU A 143 -7.87 5.00 -29.68
CA GLU A 143 -6.75 5.81 -30.20
C GLU A 143 -5.62 5.89 -29.17
N ARG A 144 -5.95 6.02 -27.87
CA ARG A 144 -4.93 5.99 -26.79
C ARG A 144 -4.34 4.60 -26.58
N GLU A 145 -5.19 3.57 -26.59
CA GLU A 145 -4.80 2.16 -26.39
C GLU A 145 -5.41 1.28 -27.48
N PRO A 146 -4.70 1.12 -28.60
CA PRO A 146 -5.22 0.37 -29.77
C PRO A 146 -5.51 -1.11 -29.51
N GLY A 147 -4.89 -1.70 -28.47
CA GLY A 147 -5.11 -3.09 -28.07
C GLY A 147 -6.43 -3.35 -27.36
N LEU A 148 -7.18 -2.32 -26.93
CA LEU A 148 -8.46 -2.49 -26.25
C LEU A 148 -9.49 -3.21 -27.12
N ALA A 149 -10.30 -4.05 -26.48
CA ALA A 149 -11.29 -4.87 -27.15
C ALA A 149 -12.26 -4.04 -28.01
N PRO A 150 -12.67 -4.55 -29.19
CA PRO A 150 -13.49 -3.81 -30.16
C PRO A 150 -14.90 -3.49 -29.66
N ASN A 151 -15.42 -4.25 -28.68
CA ASN A 151 -16.72 -4.05 -28.04
C ASN A 151 -16.71 -3.01 -26.90
N LEU A 152 -15.63 -2.25 -26.73
CA LEU A 152 -15.57 -1.14 -25.78
C LEU A 152 -16.69 -0.13 -26.07
N VAL A 153 -17.44 0.27 -25.05
CA VAL A 153 -18.53 1.25 -25.13
C VAL A 153 -18.01 2.66 -24.80
N ALA A 154 -17.24 2.77 -23.72
CA ALA A 154 -16.67 4.04 -23.25
C ALA A 154 -15.51 3.77 -22.30
N ALA A 155 -14.76 4.81 -21.98
CA ALA A 155 -13.76 4.78 -20.92
C ALA A 155 -13.74 6.13 -20.16
N ALA A 156 -13.15 6.09 -18.97
CA ALA A 156 -12.72 7.27 -18.24
C ALA A 156 -11.19 7.25 -18.12
N PHE A 157 -10.57 8.38 -18.40
CA PHE A 157 -9.15 8.57 -18.19
C PHE A 157 -8.91 9.43 -16.94
N SER A 158 -8.10 8.89 -16.02
CA SER A 158 -7.59 9.62 -14.85
C SER A 158 -6.13 9.96 -15.08
N PRO A 159 -5.80 11.23 -15.33
CA PRO A 159 -4.42 11.65 -15.60
C PRO A 159 -3.53 11.63 -14.36
N ASN A 160 -4.13 11.61 -13.16
CA ASN A 160 -3.41 11.68 -11.90
C ASN A 160 -3.21 10.31 -11.23
N ASP A 161 -3.90 9.26 -11.71
CA ASP A 161 -3.74 7.91 -11.18
C ASP A 161 -2.58 7.24 -11.89
N HIS A 162 -1.43 7.28 -11.24
CA HIS A 162 -0.13 6.82 -11.74
C HIS A 162 0.20 5.40 -11.26
N GLN A 163 1.44 4.97 -11.47
CA GLN A 163 1.96 3.70 -10.95
C GLN A 163 3.44 3.80 -10.56
N VAL A 164 3.89 2.84 -9.78
CA VAL A 164 5.31 2.58 -9.48
C VAL A 164 5.58 1.08 -9.59
N ASP A 165 6.82 0.67 -9.82
CA ASP A 165 7.18 -0.73 -9.57
C ASP A 165 7.36 -0.93 -8.05
N ASN A 166 6.35 -1.53 -7.42
CA ASN A 166 6.31 -1.75 -5.97
C ASN A 166 7.49 -2.59 -5.45
N ARG A 167 8.05 -3.48 -6.28
CA ARG A 167 9.22 -4.30 -5.93
C ARG A 167 10.48 -3.44 -5.93
N LEU A 168 10.64 -2.56 -6.91
CA LEU A 168 11.74 -1.58 -6.97
C LEU A 168 11.63 -0.56 -5.82
N VAL A 169 10.41 -0.07 -5.53
CA VAL A 169 10.18 0.83 -4.37
C VAL A 169 10.62 0.18 -3.06
N ALA A 170 10.26 -1.09 -2.83
CA ALA A 170 10.65 -1.78 -1.60
C ALA A 170 12.17 -1.94 -1.49
N ALA A 171 12.85 -2.27 -2.59
CA ALA A 171 14.31 -2.38 -2.64
C ALA A 171 14.99 -1.01 -2.40
N ALA A 172 14.50 0.04 -3.07
CA ALA A 172 15.00 1.39 -2.92
C ALA A 172 14.82 1.93 -1.48
N LEU A 173 13.67 1.67 -0.85
CA LEU A 173 13.41 2.03 0.55
C LEU A 173 14.36 1.34 1.52
N ALA A 174 14.62 0.04 1.33
CA ALA A 174 15.56 -0.69 2.17
C ALA A 174 16.99 -0.13 2.05
N GLU A 175 17.41 0.22 0.84
CA GLU A 175 18.73 0.80 0.61
C GLU A 175 18.81 2.23 1.17
N ALA A 176 17.81 3.06 0.91
CA ALA A 176 17.74 4.43 1.45
C ALA A 176 17.75 4.44 2.99
N PHE A 177 17.03 3.49 3.61
CA PHE A 177 17.02 3.33 5.07
C PHE A 177 18.41 3.00 5.62
N ARG A 178 19.14 2.03 4.99
CA ARG A 178 20.50 1.68 5.39
C ARG A 178 21.48 2.86 5.23
N ARG A 179 21.41 3.57 4.09
CA ARG A 179 22.26 4.74 3.84
C ARG A 179 21.99 5.89 4.80
N ALA A 180 20.77 6.03 5.28
CA ALA A 180 20.42 6.99 6.34
C ALA A 180 20.88 6.57 7.75
N GLY A 181 21.59 5.44 7.90
CA GLY A 181 22.08 4.94 9.18
C GLY A 181 21.09 4.05 9.94
N GLY A 182 19.98 3.66 9.32
CA GLY A 182 19.01 2.74 9.90
C GLY A 182 19.55 1.33 10.05
N ARG A 183 19.30 0.69 11.20
CA ARG A 183 19.69 -0.69 11.49
C ARG A 183 18.59 -1.64 11.02
N LEU A 184 18.89 -2.48 10.04
CA LEU A 184 17.99 -3.49 9.50
C LEU A 184 18.38 -4.89 9.99
N ILE A 185 17.41 -5.60 10.59
CA ILE A 185 17.53 -7.00 11.04
C ILE A 185 16.51 -7.81 10.24
N THR A 186 16.98 -8.77 9.46
CA THR A 186 16.13 -9.66 8.64
C THR A 186 16.27 -11.11 9.09
N GLY A 187 15.27 -11.95 8.74
CA GLY A 187 15.25 -13.36 9.10
C GLY A 187 14.95 -13.61 10.59
N ALA A 188 14.41 -12.63 11.30
CA ALA A 188 14.10 -12.74 12.72
C ALA A 188 12.65 -12.26 13.00
N GLU A 189 11.88 -13.08 13.67
CA GLU A 189 10.59 -12.67 14.20
C GLU A 189 10.79 -11.76 15.40
N ALA A 190 10.07 -10.62 15.42
CA ALA A 190 10.12 -9.68 16.53
C ALA A 190 8.95 -9.92 17.49
N SER A 191 9.21 -9.85 18.79
CA SER A 191 8.19 -9.70 19.84
C SER A 191 8.29 -8.33 20.48
N ILE A 192 7.15 -7.74 20.91
CA ILE A 192 7.14 -6.49 21.64
C ILE A 192 7.68 -6.73 23.06
N ASP A 193 8.67 -5.94 23.46
CA ASP A 193 9.20 -5.95 24.82
C ASP A 193 8.41 -4.98 25.69
N LEU A 194 7.64 -5.52 26.65
CA LEU A 194 6.80 -4.76 27.57
C LEU A 194 7.39 -4.79 28.98
N ALA A 195 7.54 -3.64 29.59
CA ALA A 195 7.94 -3.49 30.99
C ALA A 195 7.08 -2.44 31.68
N GLY A 196 6.48 -2.79 32.82
CA GLY A 196 5.66 -1.88 33.61
C GLY A 196 4.44 -1.31 32.84
N GLY A 197 3.88 -2.06 31.88
CA GLY A 197 2.75 -1.63 31.04
C GLY A 197 3.13 -0.71 29.87
N ARG A 198 4.42 -0.53 29.62
CA ARG A 198 4.98 0.30 28.55
C ARG A 198 5.74 -0.56 27.55
N ALA A 199 5.70 -0.21 26.26
CA ALA A 199 6.62 -0.78 25.27
C ALA A 199 8.00 -0.10 25.44
N VAL A 200 9.03 -0.95 25.60
CA VAL A 200 10.43 -0.52 25.83
C VAL A 200 11.38 -0.97 24.73
N GLY A 201 10.83 -1.49 23.64
CA GLY A 201 11.57 -1.97 22.48
C GLY A 201 11.02 -3.28 21.91
N VAL A 202 11.88 -4.05 21.27
CA VAL A 202 11.55 -5.36 20.69
C VAL A 202 12.60 -6.40 21.04
N VAL A 203 12.21 -7.67 21.02
CA VAL A 203 13.12 -8.82 21.10
C VAL A 203 13.10 -9.48 19.72
N ALA A 204 14.28 -9.65 19.10
CA ALA A 204 14.45 -10.35 17.83
C ALA A 204 15.36 -11.56 18.05
N GLY A 205 14.84 -12.79 17.91
CA GLY A 205 15.49 -13.98 18.43
C GLY A 205 15.75 -13.86 19.93
N ASP A 206 16.99 -14.03 20.38
CA ASP A 206 17.39 -13.89 21.80
C ASP A 206 17.91 -12.48 22.14
N THR A 207 17.90 -11.56 21.20
CA THR A 207 18.50 -10.23 21.37
C THR A 207 17.43 -9.16 21.64
N ARG A 208 17.60 -8.43 22.75
CA ARG A 208 16.78 -7.24 23.03
C ARG A 208 17.32 -6.02 22.28
N HIS A 209 16.39 -5.25 21.73
CA HIS A 209 16.65 -3.97 21.07
C HIS A 209 15.81 -2.89 21.77
N PRO A 210 16.36 -2.25 22.81
CA PRO A 210 15.65 -1.21 23.54
C PRO A 210 15.33 -0.02 22.64
N ALA A 211 14.15 0.60 22.85
CA ALA A 211 13.74 1.78 22.12
C ALA A 211 12.76 2.61 22.99
N ASP A 212 12.77 3.93 22.77
CA ASP A 212 11.82 4.84 23.41
C ASP A 212 10.41 4.62 22.89
N LEU A 213 10.30 4.27 21.59
CA LEU A 213 9.05 4.01 20.89
C LEU A 213 9.15 2.74 20.05
N THR A 214 8.05 2.02 19.96
CA THR A 214 7.91 0.84 19.10
C THR A 214 6.74 1.02 18.14
N VAL A 215 6.92 0.69 16.87
CA VAL A 215 5.90 0.77 15.81
C VAL A 215 5.61 -0.60 15.23
N VAL A 216 4.36 -1.02 15.28
CA VAL A 216 3.90 -2.24 14.59
C VAL A 216 3.47 -1.89 13.17
N ALA A 217 4.26 -2.32 12.18
CA ALA A 217 4.04 -2.14 10.74
C ALA A 217 4.05 -3.49 9.98
N ALA A 218 3.60 -4.56 10.65
CA ALA A 218 3.71 -5.95 10.17
C ALA A 218 2.60 -6.37 9.18
N GLY A 219 1.88 -5.41 8.59
CA GLY A 219 0.86 -5.64 7.56
C GLY A 219 -0.23 -6.61 8.04
N ALA A 220 -0.57 -7.62 7.23
CA ALA A 220 -1.60 -8.61 7.57
C ALA A 220 -1.29 -9.42 8.85
N TRP A 221 -0.03 -9.46 9.28
CA TRP A 221 0.41 -10.17 10.49
C TRP A 221 0.42 -9.31 11.75
N SER A 222 0.03 -8.04 11.67
CA SER A 222 0.11 -7.12 12.82
C SER A 222 -0.67 -7.61 14.05
N ARG A 223 -1.81 -8.30 13.85
CA ARG A 223 -2.57 -8.94 14.93
C ARG A 223 -1.77 -10.03 15.66
N ASN A 224 -0.86 -10.69 14.97
CA ASN A 224 -0.15 -11.87 15.44
C ASN A 224 1.26 -11.55 15.96
N VAL A 225 1.65 -10.26 16.03
CA VAL A 225 2.96 -9.88 16.59
C VAL A 225 3.02 -10.33 18.04
N PRO A 226 4.02 -11.17 18.42
CA PRO A 226 4.18 -11.65 19.78
C PRO A 226 4.41 -10.50 20.78
N GLY A 227 4.07 -10.71 22.05
CA GLY A 227 4.22 -9.72 23.10
C GLY A 227 3.10 -8.69 23.19
N LEU A 228 2.18 -8.63 22.20
CA LEU A 228 1.00 -7.77 22.27
C LEU A 228 -0.08 -8.38 23.17
N PRO A 229 -0.61 -7.66 24.18
CA PRO A 229 -1.78 -8.08 24.93
C PRO A 229 -3.00 -8.28 23.99
N SER A 230 -3.85 -9.22 24.31
CA SER A 230 -4.97 -9.64 23.46
C SER A 230 -5.94 -8.52 23.07
N ASP A 231 -6.17 -7.60 23.99
CA ASP A 231 -7.06 -6.45 23.89
C ASP A 231 -6.45 -5.23 23.16
N HIS A 232 -5.13 -5.28 22.91
CA HIS A 232 -4.39 -4.23 22.19
C HIS A 232 -3.87 -4.71 20.82
N ARG A 233 -4.28 -5.89 20.36
CA ARG A 233 -3.90 -6.40 19.05
C ARG A 233 -4.64 -5.66 17.94
N PRO A 234 -3.93 -5.08 16.96
CA PRO A 234 -4.59 -4.48 15.81
C PRO A 234 -5.52 -5.50 15.13
N PRO A 235 -6.80 -5.16 14.89
CA PRO A 235 -7.76 -6.12 14.31
C PRO A 235 -7.54 -6.32 12.81
N THR A 236 -6.29 -6.67 12.41
CA THR A 236 -5.95 -6.98 11.03
C THR A 236 -6.37 -8.40 10.65
N ARG A 237 -6.76 -8.58 9.38
CA ARG A 237 -7.02 -9.86 8.75
C ARG A 237 -6.35 -9.95 7.37
N PRO A 238 -5.90 -11.14 6.95
CA PRO A 238 -5.35 -11.31 5.60
C PRO A 238 -6.49 -11.39 4.57
N ILE A 239 -6.47 -10.51 3.58
CA ILE A 239 -7.33 -10.59 2.40
C ILE A 239 -6.44 -11.05 1.24
N LYS A 240 -6.60 -12.31 0.86
CA LYS A 240 -5.81 -12.94 -0.21
C LYS A 240 -6.15 -12.34 -1.57
N GLY A 241 -5.14 -12.13 -2.40
CA GLY A 241 -5.26 -11.79 -3.81
C GLY A 241 -4.31 -12.64 -4.63
N GLN A 242 -4.83 -13.35 -5.63
CA GLN A 242 -4.04 -14.02 -6.64
C GLN A 242 -3.77 -13.05 -7.79
N MET A 243 -2.60 -13.14 -8.37
CA MET A 243 -2.13 -12.31 -9.48
C MET A 243 -1.27 -13.13 -10.43
N LEU A 244 -1.12 -12.63 -11.64
CA LEU A 244 -0.16 -13.15 -12.61
C LEU A 244 0.53 -12.01 -13.36
N ALA A 245 1.67 -12.30 -13.95
CA ALA A 245 2.35 -11.46 -14.91
C ALA A 245 2.46 -12.19 -16.24
N LEU A 246 2.12 -11.48 -17.31
CA LEU A 246 2.38 -11.88 -18.70
C LEU A 246 3.62 -11.12 -19.18
N MET A 247 4.28 -11.62 -20.23
CA MET A 247 5.42 -10.95 -20.85
C MET A 247 5.04 -10.40 -22.22
N MET A 248 5.04 -9.07 -22.34
CA MET A 248 4.80 -8.39 -23.61
C MET A 248 6.06 -8.40 -24.49
N PRO A 249 5.91 -8.35 -25.82
CA PRO A 249 7.04 -8.26 -26.74
C PRO A 249 7.88 -7.00 -26.50
N ALA A 250 9.20 -7.15 -26.53
CA ALA A 250 10.11 -6.02 -26.36
C ALA A 250 9.87 -4.95 -27.46
N GLY A 251 9.70 -3.70 -27.03
CA GLY A 251 9.49 -2.57 -27.94
C GLY A 251 8.09 -2.46 -28.57
N ALA A 252 7.19 -3.41 -28.30
CA ALA A 252 5.81 -3.41 -28.79
C ALA A 252 4.81 -3.77 -27.69
N PRO A 253 4.68 -2.95 -26.64
CA PRO A 253 3.75 -3.24 -25.55
C PRO A 253 2.31 -3.17 -26.05
N LEU A 254 1.45 -4.09 -25.57
CA LEU A 254 0.03 -4.11 -25.92
C LEU A 254 -0.74 -2.90 -25.37
N ILE A 255 -0.33 -2.41 -24.21
CA ILE A 255 -0.85 -1.19 -23.58
C ILE A 255 0.31 -0.42 -22.91
N ARG A 256 0.09 0.88 -22.71
CA ARG A 256 1.04 1.79 -22.04
C ARG A 256 0.48 2.37 -20.75
N HIS A 257 -0.83 2.57 -20.69
CA HIS A 257 -1.51 3.03 -19.49
C HIS A 257 -1.88 1.85 -18.60
N THR A 258 -2.06 2.09 -17.30
CA THR A 258 -2.83 1.17 -16.46
C THR A 258 -4.26 1.12 -16.97
N VAL A 259 -4.82 -0.07 -17.12
CA VAL A 259 -6.19 -0.28 -17.62
C VAL A 259 -6.99 -1.09 -16.61
N TRP A 260 -8.15 -0.57 -16.22
CA TRP A 260 -9.16 -1.31 -15.48
C TRP A 260 -10.26 -1.77 -16.44
N GLY A 261 -10.59 -3.06 -16.40
CA GLY A 261 -11.66 -3.65 -17.20
C GLY A 261 -12.27 -4.86 -16.52
N GLY A 262 -13.59 -4.98 -16.52
CA GLY A 262 -14.25 -6.06 -15.78
C GLY A 262 -14.00 -5.98 -14.28
N GLN A 263 -13.46 -7.06 -13.72
CA GLN A 263 -13.08 -7.17 -12.30
C GLN A 263 -11.55 -7.17 -12.11
N CYS A 264 -10.79 -6.88 -13.16
CA CYS A 264 -9.33 -6.88 -13.10
C CYS A 264 -8.72 -5.55 -13.54
N TYR A 265 -7.45 -5.40 -13.22
CA TYR A 265 -6.59 -4.35 -13.73
C TYR A 265 -5.39 -4.95 -14.47
N LEU A 266 -4.92 -4.23 -15.47
CA LEU A 266 -3.78 -4.54 -16.32
C LEU A 266 -2.76 -3.43 -16.11
N VAL A 267 -1.57 -3.77 -15.59
CA VAL A 267 -0.54 -2.78 -15.24
C VAL A 267 0.74 -3.07 -16.02
N PRO A 268 1.05 -2.29 -17.07
CA PRO A 268 2.27 -2.47 -17.83
C PRO A 268 3.50 -2.02 -17.04
N ARG A 269 4.61 -2.71 -17.19
CA ARG A 269 5.90 -2.41 -16.58
C ARG A 269 6.95 -2.09 -17.63
N GLY A 270 7.91 -1.25 -17.26
CA GLY A 270 9.00 -0.85 -18.15
C GLY A 270 9.91 -2.01 -18.60
N ASP A 271 9.92 -3.14 -17.89
CA ASP A 271 10.65 -4.35 -18.23
C ASP A 271 9.87 -5.33 -19.14
N GLY A 272 8.68 -4.94 -19.59
CA GLY A 272 7.82 -5.73 -20.46
C GLY A 272 6.81 -6.62 -19.74
N ARG A 273 6.83 -6.71 -18.42
CA ARG A 273 5.78 -7.42 -17.67
C ARG A 273 4.45 -6.69 -17.79
N LEU A 274 3.38 -7.43 -17.97
CA LEU A 274 2.01 -6.98 -17.84
C LEU A 274 1.40 -7.68 -16.61
N LEU A 275 1.19 -6.94 -15.54
CA LEU A 275 0.58 -7.50 -14.34
C LEU A 275 -0.93 -7.56 -14.52
N VAL A 276 -1.53 -8.69 -14.16
CA VAL A 276 -2.98 -8.92 -14.17
C VAL A 276 -3.42 -9.23 -12.74
N GLY A 277 -4.33 -8.46 -12.22
CA GLY A 277 -4.80 -8.62 -10.84
C GLY A 277 -6.21 -8.06 -10.59
N ALA A 278 -6.82 -8.38 -9.52
CA ALA A 278 -6.44 -9.42 -8.58
C ALA A 278 -7.70 -10.02 -7.97
N THR A 279 -7.64 -11.28 -7.57
CA THR A 279 -8.74 -11.85 -6.80
C THR A 279 -8.87 -11.20 -5.42
N VAL A 280 -10.03 -11.35 -4.77
CA VAL A 280 -10.29 -10.93 -3.40
C VAL A 280 -10.92 -12.09 -2.65
N GLU A 281 -10.19 -12.67 -1.69
CA GLU A 281 -10.58 -13.91 -1.04
C GLU A 281 -10.31 -13.85 0.47
N GLU A 282 -11.26 -14.29 1.27
CA GLU A 282 -11.08 -14.51 2.72
C GLU A 282 -10.70 -15.97 2.98
N ARG A 283 -9.41 -16.30 2.82
CA ARG A 283 -8.84 -17.65 2.98
C ARG A 283 -7.70 -17.71 3.99
N GLY A 284 -7.69 -16.80 4.96
CA GLY A 284 -6.57 -16.71 5.90
C GLY A 284 -5.24 -16.52 5.15
N PHE A 285 -4.18 -17.14 5.65
CA PHE A 285 -2.85 -17.07 5.05
C PHE A 285 -2.57 -18.19 4.02
N ASP A 286 -3.60 -18.65 3.30
CA ASP A 286 -3.45 -19.63 2.21
C ASP A 286 -2.81 -18.99 0.97
N THR A 287 -1.62 -19.46 0.58
CA THR A 287 -0.86 -18.97 -0.60
C THR A 287 -1.16 -19.74 -1.88
N THR A 288 -2.06 -20.72 -1.85
CA THR A 288 -2.36 -21.58 -3.00
C THR A 288 -2.88 -20.78 -4.18
N ILE A 289 -2.27 -20.95 -5.35
CA ILE A 289 -2.79 -20.45 -6.63
C ILE A 289 -3.80 -21.48 -7.15
N THR A 290 -5.01 -21.02 -7.47
CA THR A 290 -6.09 -21.90 -7.93
C THR A 290 -6.36 -21.72 -9.42
N ALA A 291 -6.74 -22.81 -10.10
CA ALA A 291 -7.14 -22.74 -11.50
C ALA A 291 -8.32 -21.78 -11.72
N GLY A 292 -9.29 -21.77 -10.81
CA GLY A 292 -10.44 -20.85 -10.89
C GLY A 292 -10.04 -19.38 -10.75
N GLY A 293 -9.09 -19.07 -9.84
CA GLY A 293 -8.57 -17.71 -9.67
C GLY A 293 -7.85 -17.20 -10.95
N LEU A 294 -6.97 -18.02 -11.51
CA LEU A 294 -6.26 -17.66 -12.74
C LEU A 294 -7.21 -17.57 -13.94
N LEU A 295 -8.16 -18.52 -14.07
CA LEU A 295 -9.12 -18.50 -15.17
C LEU A 295 -9.98 -17.22 -15.14
N GLY A 296 -10.47 -16.81 -13.97
CA GLY A 296 -11.24 -15.58 -13.84
C GLY A 296 -10.43 -14.34 -14.22
N LEU A 297 -9.19 -14.24 -13.75
CA LEU A 297 -8.30 -13.11 -14.11
C LEU A 297 -7.97 -13.07 -15.59
N LEU A 298 -7.68 -14.22 -16.19
CA LEU A 298 -7.37 -14.31 -17.63
C LEU A 298 -8.59 -14.02 -18.50
N ASP A 299 -9.78 -14.47 -18.13
CA ASP A 299 -11.04 -14.18 -18.87
C ASP A 299 -11.36 -12.68 -18.85
N ASP A 300 -11.31 -12.02 -17.67
CA ASP A 300 -11.53 -10.59 -17.55
C ASP A 300 -10.47 -9.76 -18.29
N ALA A 301 -9.21 -10.17 -18.20
CA ALA A 301 -8.11 -9.54 -18.89
C ALA A 301 -8.24 -9.68 -20.42
N TRP A 302 -8.59 -10.87 -20.91
CA TRP A 302 -8.81 -11.15 -22.35
C TRP A 302 -10.00 -10.36 -22.90
N ARG A 303 -11.09 -10.25 -22.15
CA ARG A 303 -12.25 -9.43 -22.54
C ARG A 303 -11.90 -7.95 -22.66
N THR A 304 -10.89 -7.49 -21.90
CA THR A 304 -10.41 -6.11 -21.90
C THR A 304 -9.36 -5.87 -22.99
N LEU A 305 -8.43 -6.80 -23.16
CA LEU A 305 -7.25 -6.73 -24.02
C LEU A 305 -7.03 -8.10 -24.71
N PRO A 306 -7.75 -8.40 -25.80
CA PRO A 306 -7.72 -9.75 -26.44
C PRO A 306 -6.33 -10.24 -26.83
N GLY A 307 -5.41 -9.33 -27.17
CA GLY A 307 -4.04 -9.70 -27.55
C GLY A 307 -3.22 -10.39 -26.45
N ILE A 308 -3.72 -10.48 -25.22
CA ILE A 308 -3.03 -11.21 -24.14
C ILE A 308 -2.97 -12.73 -24.39
N GLU A 309 -3.85 -13.29 -25.22
CA GLU A 309 -3.90 -14.73 -25.49
C GLU A 309 -2.59 -15.27 -26.07
N GLU A 310 -1.82 -14.43 -26.77
CA GLU A 310 -0.53 -14.78 -27.35
C GLU A 310 0.66 -14.53 -26.39
N LEU A 311 0.42 -13.97 -25.20
CA LEU A 311 1.50 -13.66 -24.27
C LEU A 311 1.84 -14.84 -23.36
N PRO A 312 3.14 -15.14 -23.17
CA PRO A 312 3.54 -16.17 -22.21
C PRO A 312 3.26 -15.72 -20.76
N ILE A 313 2.79 -16.66 -19.94
CA ILE A 313 2.72 -16.46 -18.49
C ILE A 313 4.15 -16.43 -17.94
N HIS A 314 4.52 -15.32 -17.32
CA HIS A 314 5.85 -15.12 -16.75
C HIS A 314 5.91 -15.58 -15.28
N GLU A 315 4.90 -15.22 -14.49
CA GLU A 315 4.87 -15.48 -13.05
C GLU A 315 3.42 -15.53 -12.53
N THR A 316 3.17 -16.33 -11.49
CA THR A 316 1.92 -16.32 -10.73
C THR A 316 2.23 -16.26 -9.25
N TRP A 317 1.45 -15.49 -8.47
CA TRP A 317 1.65 -15.37 -7.02
C TRP A 317 0.35 -15.03 -6.29
N ALA A 318 0.39 -15.19 -4.97
CA ALA A 318 -0.64 -14.69 -4.08
C ALA A 318 -0.01 -13.80 -2.99
N GLY A 319 -0.78 -12.81 -2.54
CA GLY A 319 -0.40 -11.96 -1.42
C GLY A 319 -1.58 -11.68 -0.50
N PHE A 320 -1.30 -11.03 0.63
CA PHE A 320 -2.28 -10.78 1.67
C PHE A 320 -2.38 -9.29 1.95
N ARG A 321 -3.46 -8.66 1.49
CA ARG A 321 -3.77 -7.28 1.87
C ARG A 321 -4.04 -7.24 3.38
N PRO A 322 -3.47 -6.28 4.11
CA PRO A 322 -3.78 -6.10 5.53
C PRO A 322 -5.14 -5.42 5.69
N GLY A 323 -6.23 -6.19 5.68
CA GLY A 323 -7.57 -5.68 5.93
C GLY A 323 -7.76 -5.30 7.40
N SER A 324 -8.52 -4.24 7.66
CA SER A 324 -9.08 -3.86 8.96
C SER A 324 -10.60 -4.07 8.95
N PRO A 325 -11.34 -3.91 10.05
CA PRO A 325 -12.79 -4.08 10.04
C PRO A 325 -13.54 -3.16 9.06
N ASP A 326 -13.01 -1.96 8.83
CA ASP A 326 -13.53 -0.94 7.91
C ASP A 326 -12.66 -0.76 6.65
N ASP A 327 -11.68 -1.65 6.44
CA ASP A 327 -10.69 -1.63 5.36
C ASP A 327 -9.88 -0.32 5.21
N GLN A 328 -9.86 0.50 6.29
CA GLN A 328 -9.08 1.72 6.40
C GLN A 328 -7.84 1.52 7.27
N PRO A 329 -6.75 2.30 7.07
CA PRO A 329 -5.53 2.13 7.84
C PRO A 329 -5.73 2.39 9.34
N MET A 330 -4.88 1.79 10.16
CA MET A 330 -4.74 2.05 11.60
C MET A 330 -3.41 2.75 11.84
N LEU A 331 -3.46 4.01 12.26
CA LEU A 331 -2.30 4.91 12.38
C LEU A 331 -2.30 5.63 13.73
N GLY A 332 -1.20 5.55 14.46
CA GLY A 332 -1.02 6.28 15.71
C GLY A 332 -0.92 5.41 16.97
N PRO A 333 -1.21 5.97 18.17
CA PRO A 333 -1.09 5.28 19.45
C PRO A 333 -2.04 4.09 19.60
N THR A 334 -1.61 3.07 20.37
CA THR A 334 -2.39 1.85 20.63
C THR A 334 -3.07 1.82 22.00
N GLY A 335 -2.92 2.87 22.83
CA GLY A 335 -3.31 2.85 24.24
C GLY A 335 -2.26 2.26 25.18
N ILE A 336 -1.23 1.57 24.66
CA ILE A 336 -0.04 1.18 25.43
C ILE A 336 1.00 2.29 25.26
N ASP A 337 1.53 2.79 26.37
CA ASP A 337 2.57 3.80 26.35
C ASP A 337 3.81 3.28 25.60
N GLY A 338 4.39 4.12 24.73
CA GLY A 338 5.54 3.73 23.89
C GLY A 338 5.20 2.86 22.67
N LEU A 339 3.92 2.48 22.45
CA LEU A 339 3.53 1.62 21.32
C LEU A 339 2.62 2.33 20.33
N LEU A 340 3.05 2.34 19.07
CA LEU A 340 2.33 2.89 17.94
C LEU A 340 1.98 1.78 16.93
N VAL A 341 1.01 2.05 16.07
CA VAL A 341 0.63 1.17 14.96
C VAL A 341 0.63 1.94 13.64
N ALA A 342 1.08 1.28 12.57
CA ALA A 342 1.00 1.76 11.18
C ALA A 342 0.71 0.57 10.25
N THR A 343 -0.55 0.16 10.17
CA THR A 343 -0.97 -1.06 9.47
C THR A 343 -2.40 -0.95 8.95
N GLY A 344 -2.96 -2.02 8.40
CA GLY A 344 -4.36 -2.03 7.96
C GLY A 344 -4.65 -1.28 6.66
N HIS A 345 -3.64 -0.98 5.85
CA HIS A 345 -3.76 -0.16 4.64
C HIS A 345 -4.55 -0.83 3.49
N HIS A 346 -4.99 -2.08 3.67
CA HIS A 346 -5.74 -2.88 2.71
C HIS A 346 -5.12 -2.81 1.30
N ARG A 347 -5.87 -2.34 0.28
CA ARG A 347 -5.42 -2.19 -1.11
C ARG A 347 -4.52 -0.96 -1.33
N ASN A 348 -4.55 0.00 -0.41
CA ASN A 348 -3.94 1.33 -0.59
C ASN A 348 -2.49 1.44 -0.07
N GLY A 349 -1.86 0.34 0.38
CA GLY A 349 -0.56 0.39 1.06
C GLY A 349 0.56 1.06 0.27
N ILE A 350 0.65 0.83 -1.04
CA ILE A 350 1.65 1.48 -1.89
C ILE A 350 1.30 2.97 -2.03
N LEU A 351 0.06 3.27 -2.43
CA LEU A 351 -0.41 4.65 -2.57
C LEU A 351 -0.16 5.48 -1.31
N LEU A 352 -0.51 4.95 -0.13
CA LEU A 352 -0.43 5.66 1.15
C LEU A 352 0.98 5.72 1.78
N THR A 353 1.98 5.13 1.14
CA THR A 353 3.35 5.07 1.68
C THR A 353 3.92 6.46 2.03
N PRO A 354 3.91 7.49 1.15
CA PRO A 354 4.47 8.81 1.48
C PRO A 354 3.71 9.51 2.61
N ALA A 355 2.38 9.53 2.56
CA ALA A 355 1.57 10.21 3.57
C ALA A 355 1.68 9.55 4.95
N THR A 356 1.64 8.20 5.00
CA THR A 356 1.83 7.46 6.24
C THR A 356 3.19 7.75 6.86
N ALA A 357 4.27 7.68 6.05
CA ALA A 357 5.62 7.95 6.54
C ALA A 357 5.76 9.39 7.07
N THR A 358 5.22 10.37 6.35
CA THR A 358 5.28 11.78 6.73
C THR A 358 4.50 12.05 8.02
N ALA A 359 3.23 11.62 8.09
CA ALA A 359 2.37 11.90 9.25
C ALA A 359 2.80 11.13 10.50
N MET A 360 3.24 9.87 10.36
CA MET A 360 3.73 9.10 11.50
C MET A 360 5.09 9.59 11.98
N ALA A 361 5.97 10.07 11.09
CA ALA A 361 7.21 10.72 11.51
C ALA A 361 6.94 12.04 12.25
N GLU A 362 6.01 12.87 11.77
CA GLU A 362 5.57 14.08 12.47
C GLU A 362 5.07 13.75 13.89
N LEU A 363 4.20 12.74 14.00
CA LEU A 363 3.68 12.29 15.30
C LEU A 363 4.82 11.88 16.25
N ILE A 364 5.78 11.09 15.79
CA ILE A 364 6.90 10.58 16.58
C ILE A 364 7.83 11.72 17.02
N LEU A 365 8.13 12.66 16.13
CA LEU A 365 9.09 13.74 16.38
C LEU A 365 8.48 14.90 17.20
N THR A 366 7.18 15.14 17.07
CA THR A 366 6.55 16.34 17.65
C THR A 366 5.46 16.04 18.69
N GLY A 367 5.02 14.79 18.78
CA GLY A 367 3.88 14.39 19.60
C GLY A 367 2.52 14.84 19.04
N ARG A 368 2.47 15.48 17.87
CA ARG A 368 1.23 16.00 17.27
C ARG A 368 0.70 15.07 16.20
N THR A 369 -0.56 14.70 16.30
CA THR A 369 -1.25 13.92 15.27
C THR A 369 -1.68 14.85 14.13
N SER A 370 -1.22 14.57 12.92
CA SER A 370 -1.66 15.27 11.72
C SER A 370 -3.18 15.09 11.51
N PRO A 371 -3.92 16.15 11.12
CA PRO A 371 -5.33 16.03 10.77
C PRO A 371 -5.64 14.95 9.73
N HIS A 372 -4.70 14.67 8.83
CA HIS A 372 -4.87 13.66 7.78
C HIS A 372 -4.94 12.23 8.32
N ILE A 373 -4.31 11.94 9.47
CA ILE A 373 -4.33 10.59 10.07
C ILE A 373 -5.20 10.51 11.33
N ALA A 374 -5.69 11.61 11.84
CA ALA A 374 -6.53 11.62 13.04
C ALA A 374 -7.77 10.71 12.97
N PRO A 375 -8.47 10.57 11.81
CA PRO A 375 -9.60 9.66 11.68
C PRO A 375 -9.22 8.17 11.79
N PHE A 376 -7.95 7.82 11.61
CA PHE A 376 -7.48 6.45 11.48
C PHE A 376 -6.85 5.87 12.77
N GLY A 377 -7.10 6.49 13.93
CA GLY A 377 -6.70 5.94 15.21
C GLY A 377 -7.34 4.57 15.49
N ILE A 378 -6.57 3.64 16.10
CA ILE A 378 -7.06 2.29 16.41
C ILE A 378 -8.23 2.31 17.43
N ALA A 379 -8.30 3.33 18.27
CA ALA A 379 -9.36 3.50 19.26
C ALA A 379 -10.77 3.57 18.67
N ARG A 380 -10.92 3.82 17.36
CA ARG A 380 -12.23 3.79 16.69
C ARG A 380 -12.89 2.40 16.70
N PHE A 381 -12.12 1.34 16.99
CA PHE A 381 -12.63 -0.03 17.14
C PHE A 381 -12.90 -0.44 18.59
N GLU A 382 -12.60 0.43 19.57
CA GLU A 382 -12.82 0.14 21.01
C GLU A 382 -14.24 0.45 21.48
N THR A 383 -15.09 1.04 20.65
CA THR A 383 -16.49 1.37 20.94
C THR A 383 -17.37 0.13 21.04
N GLY A 384 -17.30 -0.54 22.19
CA GLY A 384 -18.07 -1.77 22.50
C GLY A 384 -17.88 -2.28 23.92
N LYS A 385 -17.09 -1.59 24.75
CA LYS A 385 -16.92 -1.88 26.18
C LYS A 385 -17.61 -0.78 27.01
N SER A 386 -18.94 -0.68 26.87
CA SER A 386 -19.79 0.05 27.83
C SER A 386 -20.71 -0.94 28.54
#